data_f93232b775e5c2bbe6b7ab13a01abd1a
#
_entry.id   f93232b775e5c2bbe6b7ab13a01abd1a
#
_cell.length_a   1.000
_cell.length_b   1.000
_cell.length_c   1.000
_cell.angle_alpha   90.00
_cell.angle_beta   90.00
_cell.angle_gamma   90.00
#
_symmetry.space_group_name_H-M   'P 1'
#
loop_
_entity.id
_entity.type
_entity.pdbx_description
1 polymer ?
#
loop_
_entity_poly.entity_id
_entity_poly.type
_entity_poly.pdbx_seq_one_letter_code
_entity_poly.pdbx_strand_id
1 'polypeptide(L)'
;AFSPPPARFRLPRAPAEAANLLLSRVYLYMQRWSDAEKAARRVVESPRAKLTPLSALQSGQPFLTRNNVEILFTQGANHLAAADRNTSLTGAPADYCVTRELYELFSAFDARRSTFFSTNSLSDSLGLANKYERTTEANHISDGFTLRTAEAYLNLAEALAMQGKDAEANTVLHQLQRQRIDEELTNHTGEDLVNEIRNERRRELCFEGHRWFDLRRYSVLEKYPLRKTVVHAFNAYTEQNSFLTTHLFVLPSGDAAYTFSLPESVISFDKVPMPNHVRPERVEVKKPRELPNVPDEEEENTPETPTPAP
;
A
#
# COMPACT_ATOMS: atom_id res chain seq x y z
N ALA A 1 36.00 34.07 -4.31
CA ALA A 1 34.62 34.23 -3.92
C ALA A 1 33.81 33.12 -4.57
N PHE A 2 33.26 32.21 -3.76
CA PHE A 2 32.36 31.16 -4.25
C PHE A 2 31.03 31.82 -4.61
N SER A 3 30.68 31.83 -5.87
CA SER A 3 29.33 32.22 -6.30
C SER A 3 28.35 31.14 -5.84
N PRO A 4 27.24 31.50 -5.19
CA PRO A 4 26.25 30.51 -4.81
C PRO A 4 25.67 29.83 -6.09
N PRO A 5 25.38 28.53 -6.06
CA PRO A 5 24.81 27.85 -7.21
C PRO A 5 23.48 28.49 -7.60
N PRO A 6 23.13 28.49 -8.90
CA PRO A 6 21.90 29.09 -9.39
C PRO A 6 20.67 28.47 -8.73
N ALA A 7 19.62 29.25 -8.53
CA ALA A 7 18.41 28.92 -7.74
C ALA A 7 17.72 27.58 -8.10
N ARG A 8 17.98 26.99 -9.26
CA ARG A 8 17.44 25.69 -9.72
C ARG A 8 18.03 24.48 -8.99
N PHE A 9 19.06 24.62 -8.17
CA PHE A 9 19.69 23.53 -7.42
C PHE A 9 19.40 23.56 -5.91
N ARG A 10 18.44 24.38 -5.47
CA ARG A 10 17.96 24.24 -4.09
C ARG A 10 17.09 22.99 -4.02
N LEU A 11 17.63 21.92 -3.46
CA LEU A 11 16.83 20.75 -3.07
C LEU A 11 15.63 21.22 -2.24
N PRO A 12 14.41 20.82 -2.57
CA PRO A 12 13.24 21.17 -1.78
C PRO A 12 13.46 20.68 -0.34
N ARG A 13 13.39 21.60 0.62
CA ARG A 13 13.47 21.23 2.04
C ARG A 13 12.15 20.58 2.44
N ALA A 14 12.22 19.40 3.04
CA ALA A 14 11.03 18.76 3.60
C ALA A 14 10.43 19.67 4.69
N PRO A 15 9.15 20.01 4.62
CA PRO A 15 8.48 20.80 5.64
C PRO A 15 8.31 19.97 6.93
N ALA A 16 7.97 20.65 8.03
CA ALA A 16 7.78 20.00 9.33
C ALA A 16 6.69 18.92 9.29
N GLU A 17 5.65 19.12 8.50
CA GLU A 17 4.57 18.17 8.28
C GLU A 17 5.09 16.86 7.68
N ALA A 18 5.93 16.94 6.66
CA ALA A 18 6.54 15.76 6.05
C ALA A 18 7.44 15.01 7.03
N ALA A 19 8.23 15.73 7.84
CA ALA A 19 9.07 15.12 8.87
C ALA A 19 8.23 14.42 9.96
N ASN A 20 7.15 15.06 10.43
CA ASN A 20 6.24 14.47 11.42
C ASN A 20 5.46 13.28 10.83
N LEU A 21 5.08 13.33 9.55
CA LEU A 21 4.45 12.19 8.88
C LEU A 21 5.41 11.00 8.83
N LEU A 22 6.64 11.20 8.40
CA LEU A 22 7.65 10.13 8.37
C LEU A 22 7.91 9.58 9.79
N LEU A 23 8.00 10.46 10.79
CA LEU A 23 8.18 10.08 12.17
C LEU A 23 7.00 9.24 12.69
N SER A 24 5.76 9.60 12.36
CA SER A 24 4.58 8.80 12.72
C SER A 24 4.63 7.40 12.10
N ARG A 25 5.06 7.28 10.84
CA ARG A 25 5.28 5.98 10.17
C ARG A 25 6.32 5.14 10.93
N VAL A 26 7.46 5.72 11.29
CA VAL A 26 8.51 5.04 12.08
C VAL A 26 7.95 4.54 13.41
N TYR A 27 7.19 5.36 14.12
CA TYR A 27 6.61 4.96 15.41
C TYR A 27 5.55 3.85 15.27
N LEU A 28 4.77 3.80 14.18
CA LEU A 28 3.89 2.66 13.91
C LEU A 28 4.69 1.36 13.76
N TYR A 29 5.81 1.39 13.03
CA TYR A 29 6.69 0.22 12.90
C TYR A 29 7.31 -0.21 14.23
N MET A 30 7.57 0.73 15.12
CA MET A 30 8.08 0.49 16.46
C MET A 30 6.97 0.12 17.47
N GLN A 31 5.71 0.08 17.08
CA GLN A 31 4.53 -0.13 17.92
C GLN A 31 4.43 0.92 19.07
N ARG A 32 5.01 2.09 18.85
CA ARG A 32 4.97 3.21 19.80
C ARG A 32 3.74 4.07 19.54
N TRP A 33 2.56 3.52 19.86
CA TRP A 33 1.27 4.08 19.48
C TRP A 33 1.06 5.52 19.94
N SER A 34 1.38 5.84 21.19
CA SER A 34 1.25 7.20 21.72
C SER A 34 2.15 8.22 21.01
N ASP A 35 3.34 7.81 20.61
CA ASP A 35 4.26 8.69 19.87
C ASP A 35 3.84 8.83 18.42
N ALA A 36 3.34 7.75 17.81
CA ALA A 36 2.74 7.77 16.47
C ALA A 36 1.54 8.72 16.42
N GLU A 37 0.64 8.63 17.41
CA GLU A 37 -0.49 9.56 17.57
C GLU A 37 -0.03 11.02 17.61
N LYS A 38 0.92 11.36 18.51
CA LYS A 38 1.41 12.73 18.65
C LYS A 38 2.03 13.27 17.36
N ALA A 39 2.81 12.45 16.66
CA ALA A 39 3.44 12.86 15.42
C ALA A 39 2.42 13.03 14.29
N ALA A 40 1.48 12.09 14.12
CA ALA A 40 0.45 12.16 13.10
C ALA A 40 -0.53 13.33 13.36
N ARG A 41 -0.91 13.57 14.61
CA ARG A 41 -1.81 14.66 15.02
C ARG A 41 -1.23 16.03 14.64
N ARG A 42 0.07 16.25 14.80
CA ARG A 42 0.75 17.48 14.36
C ARG A 42 0.61 17.72 12.84
N VAL A 43 0.50 16.66 12.05
CA VAL A 43 0.27 16.79 10.61
C VAL A 43 -1.19 17.10 10.35
N VAL A 44 -2.11 16.30 10.88
CA VAL A 44 -3.56 16.43 10.64
C VAL A 44 -4.10 17.79 11.07
N GLU A 45 -3.58 18.36 12.15
CA GLU A 45 -3.96 19.69 12.68
C GLU A 45 -3.26 20.86 11.97
N SER A 46 -2.31 20.58 11.09
CA SER A 46 -1.62 21.65 10.34
C SER A 46 -2.52 22.25 9.27
N PRO A 47 -2.58 23.57 9.12
CA PRO A 47 -3.31 24.23 8.04
C PRO A 47 -2.77 23.93 6.63
N ARG A 48 -1.56 23.37 6.53
CA ARG A 48 -0.97 22.93 5.27
C ARG A 48 -1.40 21.51 4.86
N ALA A 49 -1.82 20.69 5.81
CA ALA A 49 -2.25 19.33 5.56
C ALA A 49 -3.71 19.31 5.10
N LYS A 50 -3.90 19.36 3.80
CA LYS A 50 -5.23 19.34 3.17
C LYS A 50 -5.52 17.98 2.60
N LEU A 51 -6.78 17.58 2.60
CA LEU A 51 -7.29 16.45 1.83
C LEU A 51 -7.89 16.96 0.52
N THR A 52 -7.72 16.19 -0.54
CA THR A 52 -8.40 16.43 -1.81
C THR A 52 -9.88 16.19 -1.60
N PRO A 53 -10.75 17.18 -1.85
CA PRO A 53 -12.18 17.01 -1.62
C PRO A 53 -12.81 16.03 -2.60
N LEU A 54 -13.85 15.31 -2.17
CA LEU A 54 -14.56 14.33 -2.99
C LEU A 54 -14.97 14.90 -4.36
N SER A 55 -15.41 16.15 -4.40
CA SER A 55 -15.81 16.85 -5.63
C SER A 55 -14.67 17.06 -6.64
N ALA A 56 -13.43 16.94 -6.22
CA ALA A 56 -12.27 17.06 -7.10
C ALA A 56 -11.79 15.72 -7.67
N LEU A 57 -12.34 14.58 -7.21
CA LEU A 57 -12.06 13.28 -7.78
C LEU A 57 -12.90 13.10 -9.06
N GLN A 58 -12.23 13.08 -10.20
CA GLN A 58 -12.87 12.95 -11.51
C GLN A 58 -12.55 11.59 -12.12
N SER A 59 -13.60 10.89 -12.58
CA SER A 59 -13.47 9.60 -13.24
C SER A 59 -12.48 9.66 -14.40
N GLY A 60 -11.58 8.69 -14.47
CA GLY A 60 -10.57 8.58 -15.52
C GLY A 60 -9.40 9.56 -15.41
N GLN A 61 -9.44 10.51 -14.48
CA GLN A 61 -8.31 11.43 -14.26
C GLN A 61 -7.36 10.90 -13.19
N PRO A 62 -6.04 11.05 -13.33
CA PRO A 62 -5.09 10.60 -12.34
C PRO A 62 -5.21 11.41 -11.05
N PHE A 63 -5.11 10.72 -9.91
CA PHE A 63 -5.20 11.34 -8.59
C PHE A 63 -3.89 12.02 -8.18
N LEU A 64 -2.77 11.32 -8.34
CA LEU A 64 -1.45 11.85 -7.97
C LEU A 64 -0.85 12.62 -9.14
N THR A 65 -1.17 13.89 -9.17
CA THR A 65 -0.59 14.89 -10.07
C THR A 65 0.36 15.78 -9.30
N ARG A 66 1.22 16.50 -9.99
CA ARG A 66 2.15 17.49 -9.37
C ARG A 66 1.43 18.53 -8.50
N ASN A 67 0.20 18.84 -8.81
CA ASN A 67 -0.59 19.87 -8.13
C ASN A 67 -1.53 19.30 -7.06
N ASN A 68 -1.42 18.02 -6.72
CA ASN A 68 -2.27 17.42 -5.68
C ASN A 68 -1.99 18.07 -4.32
N VAL A 69 -3.06 18.62 -3.73
CA VAL A 69 -2.99 19.40 -2.47
C VAL A 69 -2.58 18.57 -1.24
N GLU A 70 -2.61 17.25 -1.35
CA GLU A 70 -2.22 16.35 -0.27
C GLU A 70 -0.71 16.15 -0.18
N ILE A 71 0.04 16.47 -1.23
CA ILE A 71 1.48 16.23 -1.27
C ILE A 71 2.20 17.20 -0.34
N LEU A 72 2.72 16.67 0.75
CA LEU A 72 3.54 17.41 1.70
C LEU A 72 5.02 17.44 1.28
N PHE A 73 5.50 16.35 0.71
CA PHE A 73 6.84 16.22 0.18
C PHE A 73 6.90 15.10 -0.84
N THR A 74 7.67 15.31 -1.88
CA THR A 74 7.94 14.31 -2.88
C THR A 74 9.41 14.37 -3.31
N GLN A 75 9.96 13.21 -3.62
CA GLN A 75 11.29 13.10 -4.21
C GLN A 75 11.15 12.28 -5.49
N GLY A 76 11.34 12.95 -6.61
CA GLY A 76 11.22 12.34 -7.93
C GLY A 76 12.16 11.14 -8.08
N ALA A 77 11.58 9.97 -8.23
CA ALA A 77 12.28 8.76 -8.63
C ALA A 77 11.41 8.04 -9.67
N ASN A 78 11.77 8.14 -10.92
CA ASN A 78 11.01 7.63 -12.07
C ASN A 78 10.78 6.12 -12.07
N HIS A 79 11.39 5.36 -11.16
CA HIS A 79 11.43 3.90 -11.26
C HIS A 79 10.15 3.18 -10.82
N LEU A 80 9.45 3.67 -9.79
CA LEU A 80 8.19 3.05 -9.35
C LEU A 80 7.04 3.35 -10.32
N ALA A 81 6.99 4.56 -10.81
CA ALA A 81 6.00 4.94 -11.81
C ALA A 81 6.20 4.22 -13.16
N ALA A 82 7.40 3.76 -13.48
CA ALA A 82 7.63 2.93 -14.67
C ALA A 82 7.03 1.53 -14.50
N ALA A 83 7.10 0.93 -13.31
CA ALA A 83 6.48 -0.37 -13.04
C ALA A 83 4.94 -0.29 -13.10
N ASP A 84 4.35 0.77 -12.53
CA ASP A 84 2.90 1.01 -12.62
C ASP A 84 2.44 1.40 -14.03
N ARG A 85 3.36 1.89 -14.87
CA ARG A 85 3.07 2.36 -16.23
C ARG A 85 3.15 1.29 -17.30
N ASN A 86 3.65 0.12 -17.01
CA ASN A 86 3.82 -0.92 -18.01
C ASN A 86 2.46 -1.51 -18.43
N THR A 87 1.53 -0.59 -18.65
CA THR A 87 0.27 -0.83 -19.31
C THR A 87 0.49 -0.51 -20.76
N SER A 88 0.51 -1.52 -21.61
CA SER A 88 0.65 -1.32 -23.03
C SER A 88 -0.38 -0.32 -23.57
N LEU A 89 0.10 0.85 -23.98
CA LEU A 89 -0.68 1.79 -24.78
C LEU A 89 -0.90 1.27 -26.23
N THR A 90 -0.25 0.18 -26.59
CA THR A 90 -0.16 -0.33 -27.97
C THR A 90 -0.94 -1.62 -28.23
N GLY A 91 -1.85 -2.02 -27.32
CA GLY A 91 -2.69 -3.20 -27.51
C GLY A 91 -2.09 -4.53 -27.08
N ALA A 92 -0.90 -4.54 -26.47
CA ALA A 92 -0.38 -5.72 -25.79
C ALA A 92 -1.00 -5.89 -24.39
N PRO A 93 -1.03 -7.11 -23.81
CA PRO A 93 -1.45 -7.32 -22.43
C PRO A 93 -0.62 -6.47 -21.45
N ALA A 94 -1.25 -5.94 -20.42
CA ALA A 94 -0.54 -5.21 -19.38
C ALA A 94 0.33 -6.18 -18.55
N ASP A 95 1.56 -5.77 -18.22
CA ASP A 95 2.46 -6.58 -17.39
C ASP A 95 1.89 -6.78 -15.98
N TYR A 96 1.16 -5.78 -15.48
CA TYR A 96 0.54 -5.82 -14.15
C TYR A 96 -0.91 -5.39 -14.21
N CYS A 97 -1.77 -6.18 -13.59
CA CYS A 97 -3.19 -5.89 -13.42
C CYS A 97 -3.54 -5.77 -11.96
N VAL A 98 -4.62 -5.05 -11.67
CA VAL A 98 -5.17 -4.95 -10.32
C VAL A 98 -5.74 -6.29 -9.90
N THR A 99 -5.46 -6.70 -8.66
CA THR A 99 -6.05 -7.93 -8.12
C THR A 99 -7.54 -7.72 -7.83
N ARG A 100 -8.35 -8.77 -8.04
CA ARG A 100 -9.79 -8.76 -7.70
C ARG A 100 -10.00 -8.37 -6.24
N GLU A 101 -9.23 -8.94 -5.34
CA GLU A 101 -9.27 -8.67 -3.90
C GLU A 101 -9.09 -7.18 -3.56
N LEU A 102 -8.21 -6.46 -4.26
CA LEU A 102 -8.06 -5.02 -4.07
C LEU A 102 -9.26 -4.26 -4.64
N TYR A 103 -9.69 -4.62 -5.86
CA TYR A 103 -10.78 -3.91 -6.54
C TYR A 103 -12.11 -4.03 -5.79
N GLU A 104 -12.40 -5.19 -5.22
CA GLU A 104 -13.63 -5.47 -4.44
C GLU A 104 -13.69 -4.75 -3.09
N LEU A 105 -12.57 -4.22 -2.59
CA LEU A 105 -12.58 -3.36 -1.41
C LEU A 105 -13.26 -2.01 -1.65
N PHE A 106 -13.40 -1.58 -2.90
CA PHE A 106 -14.01 -0.29 -3.23
C PHE A 106 -15.51 -0.48 -3.51
N SER A 107 -16.34 0.19 -2.73
CA SER A 107 -17.78 0.21 -2.99
C SER A 107 -18.12 0.90 -4.33
N ALA A 108 -19.36 0.77 -4.77
CA ALA A 108 -19.85 1.48 -5.95
C ALA A 108 -19.88 3.00 -5.78
N PHE A 109 -19.95 3.47 -4.53
CA PHE A 109 -19.99 4.89 -4.16
C PHE A 109 -18.59 5.46 -3.84
N ASP A 110 -17.54 4.65 -3.94
CA ASP A 110 -16.17 5.11 -3.74
C ASP A 110 -15.63 5.75 -5.04
N ALA A 111 -15.44 7.05 -5.02
CA ALA A 111 -14.95 7.80 -6.19
C ALA A 111 -13.56 7.36 -6.66
N ARG A 112 -12.75 6.77 -5.77
CA ARG A 112 -11.42 6.22 -6.12
C ARG A 112 -11.53 5.04 -7.08
N ARG A 113 -12.65 4.32 -7.09
CA ARG A 113 -12.86 3.18 -8.00
C ARG A 113 -12.73 3.58 -9.46
N SER A 114 -13.23 4.74 -9.83
CA SER A 114 -13.12 5.26 -11.19
C SER A 114 -11.92 6.19 -11.43
N THR A 115 -11.24 6.60 -10.36
CA THR A 115 -10.08 7.49 -10.43
C THR A 115 -8.77 6.71 -10.37
N PHE A 116 -8.69 5.69 -9.49
CA PHE A 116 -7.46 4.90 -9.28
C PHE A 116 -7.30 3.77 -10.29
N PHE A 117 -8.38 3.39 -10.97
CA PHE A 117 -8.39 2.30 -11.93
C PHE A 117 -8.88 2.78 -13.29
N SER A 118 -8.31 2.22 -14.35
CA SER A 118 -8.81 2.36 -15.71
C SER A 118 -9.19 0.99 -16.27
N THR A 119 -10.19 0.95 -17.14
CA THR A 119 -10.56 -0.27 -17.86
C THR A 119 -9.59 -0.49 -19.02
N ASN A 120 -9.15 -1.73 -19.21
CA ASN A 120 -8.46 -2.15 -20.42
C ASN A 120 -9.42 -2.99 -21.25
N SER A 121 -9.74 -2.55 -22.46
CA SER A 121 -10.63 -3.25 -23.39
C SER A 121 -10.05 -4.57 -23.94
N LEU A 122 -8.77 -4.84 -23.69
CA LEU A 122 -8.05 -5.99 -24.25
C LEU A 122 -7.86 -7.14 -23.25
N SER A 123 -8.21 -6.95 -22.00
CA SER A 123 -8.14 -8.01 -21.00
C SER A 123 -9.44 -8.03 -20.20
N ASP A 124 -9.96 -9.23 -19.94
CA ASP A 124 -11.01 -9.47 -18.94
C ASP A 124 -10.55 -9.11 -17.52
N SER A 125 -9.41 -8.46 -17.40
CA SER A 125 -8.80 -8.08 -16.15
C SER A 125 -9.45 -6.84 -15.57
N LEU A 126 -9.52 -6.82 -14.26
CA LEU A 126 -10.22 -5.89 -13.36
C LEU A 126 -9.76 -4.43 -13.44
N GLY A 127 -8.93 -4.07 -14.39
CA GLY A 127 -8.45 -2.71 -14.56
C GLY A 127 -6.95 -2.57 -14.31
N LEU A 128 -6.48 -1.42 -14.69
CA LEU A 128 -5.09 -1.02 -14.60
C LEU A 128 -4.98 0.11 -13.58
N ALA A 129 -3.82 0.23 -12.93
CA ALA A 129 -3.56 1.37 -12.07
C ALA A 129 -3.60 2.67 -12.89
N ASN A 130 -4.41 3.64 -12.46
CA ASN A 130 -4.53 4.95 -13.08
C ASN A 130 -4.30 6.08 -12.07
N LYS A 131 -3.65 5.79 -10.97
CA LYS A 131 -3.50 6.73 -9.86
C LYS A 131 -2.53 7.87 -10.15
N TYR A 132 -1.52 7.60 -10.98
CA TYR A 132 -0.45 8.56 -11.31
C TYR A 132 -0.68 9.25 -12.65
N GLU A 133 -0.27 10.51 -12.72
CA GLU A 133 -0.26 11.25 -13.98
C GLU A 133 0.70 10.56 -14.97
N ARG A 134 0.17 10.21 -16.14
CA ARG A 134 0.93 9.63 -17.24
C ARG A 134 1.29 10.72 -18.22
N THR A 135 2.56 11.00 -18.37
CA THR A 135 3.04 11.90 -19.39
C THR A 135 4.11 11.22 -20.20
N THR A 136 4.22 11.61 -21.48
CA THR A 136 5.17 11.06 -22.43
C THR A 136 6.57 11.64 -22.29
N GLU A 137 6.76 12.65 -21.47
CA GLU A 137 8.04 13.33 -21.30
C GLU A 137 8.88 12.69 -20.21
N ALA A 138 10.15 12.41 -20.52
CA ALA A 138 11.10 11.75 -19.64
C ALA A 138 11.40 12.48 -18.31
N ASN A 139 10.91 13.71 -18.15
CA ASN A 139 11.12 14.58 -17.00
C ASN A 139 9.95 14.60 -16.00
N HIS A 140 8.97 13.75 -16.20
CA HIS A 140 7.82 13.75 -15.32
C HIS A 140 8.07 12.94 -14.08
N ILE A 141 8.06 13.63 -13.17
CA ILE A 141 7.94 13.50 -11.73
C ILE A 141 6.55 12.96 -11.38
N SER A 142 6.20 11.79 -11.84
CA SER A 142 5.29 10.97 -11.10
C SER A 142 6.13 10.40 -9.97
N ASP A 143 6.00 11.06 -8.87
CA ASP A 143 6.89 10.94 -7.75
C ASP A 143 6.66 9.59 -7.08
N GLY A 144 7.53 8.66 -7.34
CA GLY A 144 7.47 7.32 -6.77
C GLY A 144 7.61 7.27 -5.25
N PHE A 145 8.01 8.38 -4.65
CA PHE A 145 8.04 8.54 -3.20
C PHE A 145 7.28 9.81 -2.80
N THR A 146 6.11 9.61 -2.23
CA THR A 146 5.23 10.71 -1.83
C THR A 146 4.91 10.61 -0.35
N LEU A 147 5.11 11.70 0.38
CA LEU A 147 4.56 11.90 1.71
C LEU A 147 3.33 12.79 1.57
N ARG A 148 2.15 12.27 1.90
CA ARG A 148 0.90 12.99 1.72
C ARG A 148 -0.03 12.91 2.93
N THR A 149 -0.89 13.88 3.04
CA THR A 149 -1.77 14.11 4.18
C THR A 149 -2.64 12.89 4.53
N ALA A 150 -3.20 12.21 3.54
CA ALA A 150 -4.07 11.05 3.81
C ALA A 150 -3.37 9.95 4.61
N GLU A 151 -2.07 9.72 4.41
CA GLU A 151 -1.32 8.79 5.24
C GLU A 151 -1.28 9.22 6.71
N ALA A 152 -1.22 10.52 7.01
CA ALA A 152 -1.23 10.99 8.40
C ALA A 152 -2.56 10.69 9.10
N TYR A 153 -3.69 10.81 8.39
CA TYR A 153 -5.00 10.41 8.92
C TYR A 153 -5.05 8.92 9.24
N LEU A 154 -4.53 8.08 8.35
CA LEU A 154 -4.48 6.64 8.55
C LEU A 154 -3.54 6.23 9.70
N ASN A 155 -2.36 6.89 9.79
CA ASN A 155 -1.44 6.65 10.88
C ASN A 155 -2.03 7.07 12.23
N LEU A 156 -2.77 8.19 12.26
CA LEU A 156 -3.46 8.67 13.47
C LEU A 156 -4.59 7.72 13.87
N ALA A 157 -5.44 7.33 12.92
CA ALA A 157 -6.56 6.42 13.18
C ALA A 157 -6.07 5.06 13.72
N GLU A 158 -5.02 4.48 13.11
CA GLU A 158 -4.44 3.22 13.57
C GLU A 158 -3.82 3.37 14.98
N ALA A 159 -3.06 4.43 15.22
CA ALA A 159 -2.44 4.67 16.53
C ALA A 159 -3.50 4.85 17.64
N LEU A 160 -4.63 5.49 17.35
CA LEU A 160 -5.73 5.64 18.28
C LEU A 160 -6.45 4.31 18.55
N ALA A 161 -6.77 3.54 17.51
CA ALA A 161 -7.44 2.24 17.64
C ALA A 161 -6.59 1.25 18.43
N MET A 162 -5.29 1.19 18.18
CA MET A 162 -4.37 0.32 18.92
C MET A 162 -4.25 0.69 20.42
N GLN A 163 -4.63 1.91 20.78
CA GLN A 163 -4.73 2.37 22.17
C GLN A 163 -6.13 2.20 22.78
N GLY A 164 -7.11 1.65 22.03
CA GLY A 164 -8.50 1.50 22.48
C GLY A 164 -9.29 2.81 22.46
N LYS A 165 -8.84 3.84 21.75
CA LYS A 165 -9.52 5.14 21.58
C LYS A 165 -10.46 5.09 20.37
N ASP A 166 -11.38 4.12 20.35
CA ASP A 166 -12.17 3.77 19.17
C ASP A 166 -13.02 4.93 18.63
N ALA A 167 -13.61 5.72 19.51
CA ALA A 167 -14.44 6.88 19.09
C ALA A 167 -13.63 7.95 18.35
N GLU A 168 -12.42 8.26 18.85
CA GLU A 168 -11.53 9.21 18.18
C GLU A 168 -11.00 8.63 16.87
N ALA A 169 -10.65 7.34 16.86
CA ALA A 169 -10.16 6.66 15.66
C ALA A 169 -11.20 6.66 14.53
N ASN A 170 -12.49 6.34 14.83
CA ASN A 170 -13.58 6.46 13.87
C ASN A 170 -13.71 7.90 13.35
N THR A 171 -13.65 8.88 14.24
CA THR A 171 -13.76 10.31 13.84
C THR A 171 -12.68 10.67 12.81
N VAL A 172 -11.45 10.30 13.06
CA VAL A 172 -10.31 10.58 12.16
C VAL A 172 -10.44 9.81 10.85
N LEU A 173 -10.80 8.52 10.92
CA LEU A 173 -11.03 7.68 9.75
C LEU A 173 -12.12 8.26 8.84
N HIS A 174 -13.25 8.62 9.43
CA HIS A 174 -14.38 9.21 8.69
C HIS A 174 -14.06 10.58 8.07
N GLN A 175 -13.17 11.37 8.66
CA GLN A 175 -12.70 12.61 8.03
C GLN A 175 -12.02 12.35 6.69
N LEU A 176 -11.23 11.28 6.59
CA LEU A 176 -10.64 10.86 5.32
C LEU A 176 -11.70 10.25 4.38
N GLN A 177 -12.48 9.30 4.89
CA GLN A 177 -13.43 8.54 4.06
C GLN A 177 -14.50 9.45 3.41
N ARG A 178 -15.00 10.48 4.09
CA ARG A 178 -15.92 11.48 3.53
C ARG A 178 -15.36 12.26 2.33
N GLN A 179 -14.03 12.26 2.15
CA GLN A 179 -13.38 12.84 0.98
C GLN A 179 -13.20 11.81 -0.14
N ARG A 180 -13.73 10.60 0.01
CA ARG A 180 -13.53 9.48 -0.92
C ARG A 180 -14.82 8.78 -1.30
N ILE A 181 -15.75 8.69 -0.36
CA ILE A 181 -16.93 7.82 -0.43
C ILE A 181 -18.17 8.66 -0.19
N ASP A 182 -19.18 8.51 -1.06
CA ASP A 182 -20.49 9.17 -0.97
C ASP A 182 -21.55 8.17 -0.46
N GLU A 183 -21.32 7.65 0.75
CA GLU A 183 -22.25 6.76 1.45
C GLU A 183 -22.17 6.96 2.97
N GLU A 184 -23.12 6.39 3.70
CA GLU A 184 -23.13 6.43 5.16
C GLU A 184 -21.97 5.59 5.71
N LEU A 185 -21.22 6.18 6.65
CA LEU A 185 -20.05 5.56 7.27
C LEU A 185 -20.42 4.92 8.61
N THR A 186 -19.98 3.69 8.81
CA THR A 186 -20.26 2.91 10.01
C THR A 186 -19.13 3.02 11.03
N ASN A 187 -19.49 3.16 12.31
CA ASN A 187 -18.54 3.07 13.41
C ASN A 187 -18.23 1.61 13.73
N HIS A 188 -16.94 1.33 13.92
CA HIS A 188 -16.45 0.03 14.32
C HIS A 188 -15.74 0.12 15.68
N THR A 189 -15.48 -1.00 16.33
CA THR A 189 -14.75 -1.08 17.60
C THR A 189 -13.74 -2.22 17.61
N GLY A 190 -12.71 -2.11 18.43
CA GLY A 190 -11.74 -3.19 18.63
C GLY A 190 -11.07 -3.67 17.35
N GLU A 191 -11.11 -4.98 17.10
CA GLU A 191 -10.48 -5.60 15.93
C GLU A 191 -11.12 -5.20 14.61
N ASP A 192 -12.45 -5.08 14.58
CA ASP A 192 -13.19 -4.66 13.37
C ASP A 192 -12.78 -3.24 12.94
N LEU A 193 -12.58 -2.33 13.90
CA LEU A 193 -12.07 -1.00 13.61
C LEU A 193 -10.65 -1.05 13.05
N VAL A 194 -9.78 -1.85 13.63
CA VAL A 194 -8.40 -2.00 13.15
C VAL A 194 -8.39 -2.58 11.74
N ASN A 195 -9.25 -3.55 11.46
CA ASN A 195 -9.37 -4.15 10.12
C ASN A 195 -9.95 -3.16 9.10
N GLU A 196 -10.95 -2.34 9.48
CA GLU A 196 -11.45 -1.29 8.59
C GLU A 196 -10.37 -0.23 8.30
N ILE A 197 -9.60 0.20 9.29
CA ILE A 197 -8.48 1.12 9.08
C ILE A 197 -7.43 0.51 8.13
N ARG A 198 -7.12 -0.78 8.25
CA ARG A 198 -6.20 -1.50 7.35
C ARG A 198 -6.75 -1.61 5.93
N ASN A 199 -8.05 -1.84 5.78
CA ASN A 199 -8.73 -1.87 4.49
C ASN A 199 -8.72 -0.47 3.86
N GLU A 200 -9.04 0.57 4.64
CA GLU A 200 -8.95 1.94 4.16
C GLU A 200 -7.53 2.32 3.76
N ARG A 201 -6.53 1.91 4.55
CA ARG A 201 -5.13 2.11 4.20
C ARG A 201 -4.76 1.39 2.91
N ARG A 202 -5.28 0.19 2.68
CA ARG A 202 -5.06 -0.56 1.45
C ARG A 202 -5.73 0.11 0.25
N ARG A 203 -6.96 0.61 0.40
CA ARG A 203 -7.67 1.41 -0.62
C ARG A 203 -6.88 2.69 -0.94
N GLU A 204 -6.57 3.46 0.11
CA GLU A 204 -6.02 4.80 -0.04
C GLU A 204 -4.58 4.81 -0.54
N LEU A 205 -3.73 3.90 -0.08
CA LEU A 205 -2.30 3.87 -0.38
C LEU A 205 -1.91 2.77 -1.38
N CYS A 206 -2.88 2.18 -2.12
CA CYS A 206 -2.55 1.25 -3.19
C CYS A 206 -1.65 1.92 -4.23
N PHE A 207 -0.73 1.14 -4.80
CA PHE A 207 0.27 1.57 -5.78
C PHE A 207 1.33 2.56 -5.26
N GLU A 208 1.36 2.88 -3.96
CA GLU A 208 2.34 3.77 -3.35
C GLU A 208 3.44 3.03 -2.57
N GLY A 209 3.57 1.73 -2.77
CA GLY A 209 4.65 0.92 -2.16
C GLY A 209 4.44 0.54 -0.68
N HIS A 210 3.28 0.85 -0.08
CA HIS A 210 3.04 0.62 1.35
C HIS A 210 2.73 -0.84 1.71
N ARG A 211 1.98 -1.57 0.85
CA ARG A 211 1.37 -2.85 1.19
C ARG A 211 2.34 -3.91 1.71
N TRP A 212 3.49 -4.05 1.06
CA TRP A 212 4.51 -5.01 1.49
C TRP A 212 4.97 -4.79 2.93
N PHE A 213 5.29 -3.54 3.23
CA PHE A 213 5.75 -3.15 4.56
C PHE A 213 4.64 -3.25 5.60
N ASP A 214 3.40 -2.91 5.23
CA ASP A 214 2.23 -3.04 6.11
C ASP A 214 1.98 -4.50 6.47
N LEU A 215 1.97 -5.43 5.52
CA LEU A 215 1.81 -6.86 5.79
C LEU A 215 2.89 -7.38 6.73
N ARG A 216 4.13 -6.95 6.53
CA ARG A 216 5.24 -7.35 7.39
C ARG A 216 5.06 -6.85 8.83
N ARG A 217 4.70 -5.57 9.02
CA ARG A 217 4.51 -5.03 10.38
C ARG A 217 3.27 -5.59 11.05
N TYR A 218 2.19 -5.83 10.32
CA TYR A 218 0.98 -6.44 10.88
C TYR A 218 1.19 -7.86 11.36
N SER A 219 2.03 -8.64 10.69
CA SER A 219 2.26 -10.05 11.05
C SER A 219 2.95 -10.25 12.40
N VAL A 220 3.62 -9.21 12.92
CA VAL A 220 4.39 -9.23 14.18
C VAL A 220 3.72 -8.46 15.31
N LEU A 221 2.49 -7.98 15.12
CA LEU A 221 1.74 -7.32 16.18
C LEU A 221 1.31 -8.32 17.24
N GLU A 222 1.40 -7.92 18.50
CA GLU A 222 0.87 -8.71 19.63
C GLU A 222 -0.66 -8.66 19.66
N LYS A 223 -1.22 -7.48 19.42
CA LYS A 223 -2.66 -7.25 19.37
C LYS A 223 -3.11 -7.16 17.92
N TYR A 224 -4.11 -7.96 17.54
CA TYR A 224 -4.69 -8.02 16.19
C TYR A 224 -3.64 -8.31 15.10
N PRO A 225 -2.85 -9.41 15.20
CA PRO A 225 -1.91 -9.78 14.15
C PRO A 225 -2.65 -10.08 12.83
N LEU A 226 -2.07 -9.67 11.70
CA LEU A 226 -2.55 -10.07 10.38
C LEU A 226 -1.47 -10.85 9.66
N ARG A 227 -1.69 -12.15 9.49
CA ARG A 227 -0.81 -13.07 8.78
C ARG A 227 -1.44 -13.44 7.46
N LYS A 228 -0.83 -13.04 6.36
CA LYS A 228 -1.39 -13.26 5.02
C LYS A 228 -0.41 -14.02 4.14
N THR A 229 -0.90 -15.07 3.50
CA THR A 229 -0.25 -15.71 2.36
C THR A 229 -0.53 -14.90 1.10
N VAL A 230 0.49 -14.57 0.33
CA VAL A 230 0.36 -13.86 -0.94
C VAL A 230 0.50 -14.85 -2.08
N VAL A 231 -0.48 -14.86 -2.96
CA VAL A 231 -0.45 -15.64 -4.19
C VAL A 231 -0.30 -14.68 -5.37
N HIS A 232 0.70 -14.93 -6.21
CA HIS A 232 0.95 -14.17 -7.42
C HIS A 232 0.76 -15.07 -8.64
N ALA A 233 -0.15 -14.68 -9.52
CA ALA A 233 -0.36 -15.33 -10.80
C ALA A 233 0.46 -14.60 -11.89
N PHE A 234 1.32 -15.32 -12.57
CA PHE A 234 2.08 -14.83 -13.72
C PHE A 234 1.59 -15.52 -14.99
N ASN A 235 1.03 -14.75 -15.90
CA ASN A 235 0.58 -15.25 -17.18
C ASN A 235 1.72 -15.19 -18.19
N ALA A 236 2.10 -16.34 -18.72
CA ALA A 236 3.09 -16.44 -19.79
C ALA A 236 2.42 -16.33 -21.16
N TYR A 237 3.06 -15.62 -22.08
CA TYR A 237 2.61 -15.42 -23.45
C TYR A 237 3.72 -15.79 -24.44
N THR A 238 3.34 -16.12 -25.69
CA THR A 238 4.28 -16.27 -26.78
C THR A 238 4.82 -14.91 -27.23
N GLU A 239 5.84 -14.90 -28.10
CA GLU A 239 6.33 -13.69 -28.76
C GLU A 239 5.24 -12.99 -29.59
N GLN A 240 4.22 -13.72 -30.03
CA GLN A 240 3.07 -13.21 -30.77
C GLN A 240 1.90 -12.81 -29.84
N ASN A 241 2.14 -12.65 -28.52
CA ASN A 241 1.15 -12.30 -27.51
C ASN A 241 -0.02 -13.30 -27.36
N SER A 242 0.17 -14.56 -27.73
CA SER A 242 -0.81 -15.61 -27.46
C SER A 242 -0.59 -16.19 -26.05
N PHE A 243 -1.67 -16.33 -25.28
CA PHE A 243 -1.59 -16.90 -23.93
C PHE A 243 -1.07 -18.35 -23.98
N LEU A 244 -0.10 -18.68 -23.13
CA LEU A 244 0.46 -20.01 -22.98
C LEU A 244 -0.05 -20.71 -21.72
N THR A 245 0.20 -20.12 -20.57
CA THR A 245 -0.12 -20.71 -19.29
C THR A 245 -0.06 -19.69 -18.17
N THR A 246 -0.61 -20.04 -17.02
CA THR A 246 -0.47 -19.26 -15.77
C THR A 246 0.42 -20.01 -14.79
N HIS A 247 1.47 -19.35 -14.33
CA HIS A 247 2.34 -19.81 -13.26
C HIS A 247 1.88 -19.19 -11.94
N LEU A 248 1.73 -19.98 -10.89
CA LEU A 248 1.34 -19.52 -9.57
C LEU A 248 2.53 -19.58 -8.62
N PHE A 249 2.84 -18.45 -8.00
CA PHE A 249 3.87 -18.31 -6.98
C PHE A 249 3.23 -17.97 -5.64
N VAL A 250 3.56 -18.73 -4.61
CA VAL A 250 3.00 -18.57 -3.26
C VAL A 250 4.08 -18.08 -2.31
N LEU A 251 3.77 -17.02 -1.58
CA LEU A 251 4.58 -16.51 -0.47
C LEU A 251 3.80 -16.73 0.82
N PRO A 252 4.13 -17.77 1.60
CA PRO A 252 3.47 -18.05 2.88
C PRO A 252 3.65 -16.92 3.89
N SER A 253 2.72 -16.80 4.81
CA SER A 253 2.87 -15.91 5.94
C SER A 253 4.12 -16.27 6.75
N GLY A 254 4.88 -15.26 7.17
CA GLY A 254 6.10 -15.45 7.95
C GLY A 254 7.32 -15.95 7.16
N ASP A 255 7.21 -16.07 5.85
CA ASP A 255 8.31 -16.51 5.00
C ASP A 255 9.52 -15.55 5.06
N ALA A 256 10.73 -16.11 5.06
CA ALA A 256 11.97 -15.34 5.09
C ALA A 256 12.10 -14.32 3.95
N ALA A 257 11.43 -14.54 2.82
CA ALA A 257 11.45 -13.63 1.69
C ALA A 257 10.68 -12.31 1.93
N TYR A 258 9.88 -12.20 3.00
CA TYR A 258 9.37 -10.89 3.42
C TYR A 258 10.49 -9.92 3.83
N THR A 259 11.69 -10.41 4.09
CA THR A 259 12.89 -9.58 4.26
C THR A 259 13.69 -9.60 2.97
N PHE A 260 13.95 -8.41 2.40
CA PHE A 260 14.78 -8.31 1.21
C PHE A 260 16.21 -8.77 1.47
N SER A 261 16.81 -9.46 0.49
CA SER A 261 18.24 -9.77 0.53
C SER A 261 19.07 -8.51 0.36
N LEU A 262 20.22 -8.48 0.99
CA LEU A 262 21.22 -7.47 0.69
C LEU A 262 21.69 -7.66 -0.77
N PRO A 263 21.81 -6.59 -1.55
CA PRO A 263 22.36 -6.67 -2.90
C PRO A 263 23.79 -7.22 -2.86
N GLU A 264 24.14 -8.06 -3.84
CA GLU A 264 25.49 -8.64 -3.94
C GLU A 264 26.58 -7.57 -3.99
N SER A 265 26.30 -6.45 -4.65
CA SER A 265 27.20 -5.29 -4.70
C SER A 265 27.50 -4.68 -3.32
N VAL A 266 26.55 -4.75 -2.39
CA VAL A 266 26.73 -4.27 -1.00
C VAL A 266 27.56 -5.27 -0.22
N ILE A 267 27.26 -6.56 -0.35
CA ILE A 267 27.99 -7.63 0.34
C ILE A 267 29.46 -7.65 -0.09
N SER A 268 29.72 -7.52 -1.39
CA SER A 268 31.08 -7.54 -1.93
C SER A 268 31.88 -6.26 -1.63
N PHE A 269 31.20 -5.15 -1.38
CA PHE A 269 31.85 -3.87 -1.02
C PHE A 269 32.30 -3.84 0.45
N ASP A 270 31.57 -4.48 1.34
CA ASP A 270 31.88 -4.47 2.77
C ASP A 270 32.96 -5.52 3.10
N LYS A 271 33.89 -5.13 3.98
CA LYS A 271 34.95 -6.02 4.49
C LYS A 271 34.46 -6.94 5.62
N VAL A 272 33.27 -6.67 6.16
CA VAL A 272 32.64 -7.48 7.21
C VAL A 272 31.68 -8.46 6.54
N PRO A 273 31.76 -9.77 6.81
CA PRO A 273 30.81 -10.73 6.26
C PRO A 273 29.37 -10.39 6.66
N MET A 274 28.52 -10.10 5.69
CA MET A 274 27.09 -9.88 5.86
C MET A 274 26.32 -11.01 5.15
N PRO A 275 26.00 -12.11 5.83
CA PRO A 275 25.28 -13.21 5.19
C PRO A 275 23.82 -12.81 4.92
N ASN A 276 23.35 -13.16 3.74
CA ASN A 276 21.94 -13.10 3.45
C ASN A 276 21.18 -14.20 4.17
N HIS A 277 19.88 -13.97 4.43
CA HIS A 277 18.99 -15.01 4.92
C HIS A 277 18.89 -16.15 3.90
N VAL A 278 18.92 -17.38 4.39
CA VAL A 278 18.59 -18.56 3.57
C VAL A 278 17.08 -18.45 3.23
N ARG A 279 16.78 -18.47 1.94
CA ARG A 279 15.41 -18.46 1.42
C ARG A 279 15.11 -19.83 0.82
N PRO A 280 13.94 -20.40 1.14
CA PRO A 280 13.52 -21.63 0.46
C PRO A 280 13.33 -21.36 -1.03
N GLU A 281 13.64 -22.35 -1.85
CA GLU A 281 13.35 -22.31 -3.27
C GLU A 281 11.84 -22.22 -3.48
N ARG A 282 11.41 -21.37 -4.42
CA ARG A 282 10.00 -21.23 -4.75
C ARG A 282 9.57 -22.33 -5.68
N VAL A 283 8.67 -23.17 -5.20
CA VAL A 283 8.05 -24.19 -6.03
C VAL A 283 6.84 -23.59 -6.73
N GLU A 284 6.80 -23.72 -8.05
CA GLU A 284 5.63 -23.37 -8.83
C GLU A 284 4.48 -24.29 -8.48
N VAL A 285 3.32 -23.74 -8.17
CA VAL A 285 2.07 -24.50 -7.98
C VAL A 285 1.40 -24.68 -9.33
N LYS A 286 1.49 -25.89 -9.89
CA LYS A 286 1.10 -26.16 -11.28
C LYS A 286 -0.41 -26.14 -11.58
N LYS A 287 -1.28 -26.09 -10.57
CA LYS A 287 -2.74 -26.08 -10.79
C LYS A 287 -3.49 -25.25 -9.74
N PRO A 288 -4.42 -24.37 -10.18
CA PRO A 288 -5.28 -23.61 -9.27
C PRO A 288 -6.15 -24.47 -8.34
N ARG A 289 -6.41 -25.74 -8.70
CA ARG A 289 -7.19 -26.70 -7.90
C ARG A 289 -6.40 -27.33 -6.75
N GLU A 290 -5.07 -27.15 -6.73
CA GLU A 290 -4.18 -27.69 -5.70
C GLU A 290 -3.68 -26.60 -4.75
N LEU A 291 -4.16 -25.35 -4.90
CA LEU A 291 -4.04 -24.41 -3.79
C LEU A 291 -4.75 -25.09 -2.62
N PRO A 292 -4.05 -25.42 -1.51
CA PRO A 292 -4.76 -25.81 -0.32
C PRO A 292 -5.81 -24.73 -0.10
N ASN A 293 -7.05 -25.09 0.18
CA ASN A 293 -7.96 -24.17 0.84
C ASN A 293 -7.14 -23.64 1.98
N VAL A 294 -6.63 -22.44 1.84
CA VAL A 294 -6.09 -21.69 2.96
C VAL A 294 -7.35 -21.36 3.72
N PRO A 295 -7.66 -22.04 4.84
CA PRO A 295 -8.77 -21.64 5.64
C PRO A 295 -8.51 -20.20 5.98
N ASP A 296 -9.46 -19.31 5.74
CA ASP A 296 -9.51 -18.08 6.49
C ASP A 296 -9.34 -18.54 7.94
N GLU A 297 -8.31 -18.04 8.63
CA GLU A 297 -7.80 -18.55 9.91
C GLU A 297 -8.82 -18.42 11.07
N GLU A 298 -10.13 -18.54 10.81
CA GLU A 298 -11.23 -18.45 11.78
C GLU A 298 -11.63 -19.80 12.42
N GLU A 299 -11.08 -20.96 11.98
CA GLU A 299 -11.55 -22.26 12.49
C GLU A 299 -10.60 -23.01 13.43
N GLU A 300 -9.46 -22.48 13.83
CA GLU A 300 -8.51 -23.21 14.69
C GLU A 300 -8.40 -22.68 16.14
N ASN A 301 -9.52 -22.25 16.74
CA ASN A 301 -9.56 -21.94 18.17
C ASN A 301 -10.86 -22.42 18.84
N THR A 302 -11.29 -23.64 18.59
CA THR A 302 -12.17 -24.33 19.52
C THR A 302 -11.33 -25.22 20.44
N PRO A 303 -11.23 -24.93 21.75
CA PRO A 303 -10.56 -25.83 22.67
C PRO A 303 -11.36 -27.15 22.74
N GLU A 304 -10.68 -28.24 22.43
CA GLU A 304 -11.24 -29.57 22.64
C GLU A 304 -11.70 -29.71 24.11
N THR A 305 -13.00 -29.91 24.29
CA THR A 305 -13.57 -30.27 25.58
C THR A 305 -13.04 -31.67 25.95
N PRO A 306 -12.42 -31.85 27.13
CA PRO A 306 -11.95 -33.18 27.53
C PRO A 306 -13.15 -34.11 27.75
N THR A 307 -13.16 -35.21 27.04
CA THR A 307 -14.11 -36.33 27.22
C THR A 307 -13.92 -36.89 28.62
N PRO A 308 -14.96 -37.06 29.46
CA PRO A 308 -14.82 -37.73 30.73
C PRO A 308 -14.54 -39.24 30.50
N ALA A 309 -13.49 -39.71 31.16
CA ALA A 309 -13.14 -41.12 31.19
C ALA A 309 -14.19 -41.96 31.89
N PRO A 310 -14.31 -43.29 31.56
CA PRO A 310 -15.34 -44.19 32.03
C PRO A 310 -15.30 -44.52 33.52
#